data_92bec53925b99a8af27d86159029e5a7
#
_entry.id   92bec53925b99a8af27d86159029e5a7
#
_cell.length_a   1.000
_cell.length_b   1.000
_cell.length_c   1.000
_cell.angle_alpha   90.00
_cell.angle_beta   90.00
_cell.angle_gamma   90.00
#
_symmetry.space_group_name_H-M   'P 1'
#
loop_
_entity.id
_entity.type
_entity.pdbx_description
1 polymer ?
#
loop_
_entity_poly.entity_id
_entity_poly.type
_entity_poly.pdbx_seq_one_letter_code
_entity_poly.pdbx_strand_id
1 'polypeptide(L)'
;MSSAKEGEKNDENGTMLKPGSVPFFQNMYGEAKANDNKDDALKNLNAVLNSSDFDMQCDEGYRLQEKAIYEIGNIFATRKDGEALVKLMKDIRPFFSKIPKARTAKIVRTLMDLVAKVPDSVELQLSVCKECVAWCLQEKRTFLRQRLETRLVRLQLQEKKYVDALKKIQELVLEVKKLDDKPLLVEIHVTEAQVHHVLSNIPKAKAALTAARTNANAIYVAPETQAEIDMIGGTINAD
;
A
#
# COMPACT_ATOMS: atom_id res chain seq x y z
N MET A 1 34.40 -11.99 -19.57
CA MET A 1 34.44 -10.63 -20.13
C MET A 1 33.38 -10.56 -21.23
N SER A 2 32.22 -10.11 -20.90
CA SER A 2 31.17 -9.79 -21.87
C SER A 2 30.67 -8.39 -21.52
N SER A 3 31.23 -7.42 -22.24
CA SER A 3 30.90 -6.00 -22.18
C SER A 3 29.50 -5.83 -22.77
N ALA A 4 28.49 -5.64 -21.93
CA ALA A 4 27.17 -5.20 -22.39
C ALA A 4 27.36 -3.84 -23.04
N LYS A 5 27.05 -3.73 -24.33
CA LYS A 5 26.99 -2.45 -25.06
C LYS A 5 25.92 -1.60 -24.36
N GLU A 6 26.35 -0.58 -23.60
CA GLU A 6 25.52 0.51 -23.16
C GLU A 6 24.98 1.20 -24.43
N GLY A 7 23.67 1.03 -24.69
CA GLY A 7 23.04 1.62 -25.87
C GLY A 7 23.03 3.13 -25.73
N GLU A 8 23.63 3.81 -26.70
CA GLU A 8 23.52 5.26 -26.87
C GLU A 8 22.04 5.63 -27.01
N LYS A 9 21.55 6.51 -26.14
CA LYS A 9 20.17 7.03 -26.18
C LYS A 9 20.22 8.54 -26.43
N ASN A 10 19.33 9.02 -27.29
CA ASN A 10 19.17 10.44 -27.61
C ASN A 10 17.85 10.95 -27.02
N ASP A 11 17.78 12.23 -26.67
CA ASP A 11 16.54 12.93 -26.28
C ASP A 11 15.66 13.21 -27.50
N GLU A 12 14.48 13.81 -27.30
CA GLU A 12 13.55 14.22 -28.36
C GLU A 12 14.15 15.21 -29.35
N ASN A 13 15.25 15.88 -28.97
CA ASN A 13 16.00 16.86 -29.80
C ASN A 13 17.25 16.25 -30.45
N GLY A 14 17.47 14.92 -30.32
CA GLY A 14 18.63 14.25 -30.93
C GLY A 14 19.94 14.43 -30.13
N THR A 15 19.92 15.00 -28.93
CA THR A 15 21.09 15.17 -28.10
C THR A 15 21.42 13.85 -27.37
N MET A 16 22.68 13.43 -27.42
CA MET A 16 23.13 12.21 -26.78
C MET A 16 23.00 12.32 -25.24
N LEU A 17 22.20 11.43 -24.64
CA LEU A 17 21.98 11.38 -23.20
C LEU A 17 23.15 10.69 -22.52
N LYS A 18 23.70 11.32 -21.48
CA LYS A 18 24.80 10.75 -20.70
C LYS A 18 24.27 9.53 -19.95
N PRO A 19 24.86 8.32 -20.14
CA PRO A 19 24.49 7.13 -19.37
C PRO A 19 24.58 7.41 -17.87
N GLY A 20 23.59 6.93 -17.08
CA GLY A 20 23.56 7.16 -15.64
C GLY A 20 22.91 8.49 -15.20
N SER A 21 22.57 9.38 -16.11
CA SER A 21 21.90 10.66 -15.78
C SER A 21 20.38 10.48 -15.61
N VAL A 22 19.74 11.39 -14.85
CA VAL A 22 18.27 11.41 -14.69
C VAL A 22 17.54 11.45 -16.04
N PRO A 23 17.90 12.30 -17.02
CA PRO A 23 17.27 12.30 -18.34
C PRO A 23 17.39 10.95 -19.07
N PHE A 24 18.53 10.27 -18.96
CA PHE A 24 18.71 8.94 -19.53
C PHE A 24 17.71 7.91 -18.96
N PHE A 25 17.55 7.88 -17.64
CA PHE A 25 16.58 6.99 -17.00
C PHE A 25 15.12 7.43 -17.21
N GLN A 26 14.85 8.73 -17.38
CA GLN A 26 13.53 9.24 -17.79
C GLN A 26 13.15 8.73 -19.19
N ASN A 27 14.08 8.72 -20.12
CA ASN A 27 13.86 8.16 -21.45
C ASN A 27 13.59 6.65 -21.38
N MET A 28 14.40 5.89 -20.62
CA MET A 28 14.16 4.45 -20.38
C MET A 28 12.78 4.17 -19.76
N TYR A 29 12.34 5.00 -18.81
CA TYR A 29 11.01 4.90 -18.23
C TYR A 29 9.91 5.18 -19.27
N GLY A 30 10.10 6.21 -20.12
CA GLY A 30 9.18 6.53 -21.21
C GLY A 30 9.05 5.39 -22.21
N GLU A 31 10.18 4.81 -22.63
CA GLU A 31 10.20 3.65 -23.53
C GLU A 31 9.51 2.42 -22.89
N ALA A 32 9.77 2.17 -21.59
CA ALA A 32 9.14 1.07 -20.90
C ALA A 32 7.62 1.23 -20.84
N LYS A 33 7.12 2.47 -20.68
CA LYS A 33 5.68 2.76 -20.64
C LYS A 33 5.02 2.66 -22.02
N ALA A 34 5.75 2.99 -23.08
CA ALA A 34 5.26 2.91 -24.47
C ALA A 34 5.38 1.49 -25.06
N ASN A 35 6.14 0.61 -24.42
CA ASN A 35 6.42 -0.73 -24.93
C ASN A 35 5.27 -1.70 -24.61
N ASP A 36 4.68 -2.29 -25.64
CA ASP A 36 3.65 -3.33 -25.51
C ASP A 36 4.21 -4.65 -24.95
N ASN A 37 5.51 -4.90 -25.13
CA ASN A 37 6.18 -6.06 -24.55
C ASN A 37 6.50 -5.84 -23.07
N LYS A 38 5.67 -6.40 -22.20
CA LYS A 38 5.77 -6.25 -20.75
C LYS A 38 7.08 -6.80 -20.15
N ASP A 39 7.77 -7.73 -20.82
CA ASP A 39 9.03 -8.28 -20.31
C ASP A 39 10.19 -7.34 -20.54
N ASP A 40 10.24 -6.68 -21.68
CA ASP A 40 11.26 -5.66 -21.97
C ASP A 40 10.98 -4.39 -21.15
N ALA A 41 9.71 -4.03 -20.97
CA ALA A 41 9.33 -2.97 -20.04
C ALA A 41 9.82 -3.24 -18.62
N LEU A 42 9.65 -4.46 -18.11
CA LEU A 42 10.16 -4.86 -16.79
C LEU A 42 11.69 -4.76 -16.67
N LYS A 43 12.43 -5.13 -17.70
CA LYS A 43 13.91 -4.99 -17.71
C LYS A 43 14.32 -3.54 -17.58
N ASN A 44 13.73 -2.65 -18.36
CA ASN A 44 14.02 -1.22 -18.32
C ASN A 44 13.64 -0.60 -16.99
N LEU A 45 12.45 -0.91 -16.45
CA LEU A 45 11.98 -0.42 -15.16
C LEU A 45 12.86 -0.92 -14.00
N ASN A 46 13.29 -2.19 -14.03
CA ASN A 46 14.22 -2.72 -13.03
C ASN A 46 15.61 -2.07 -13.12
N ALA A 47 16.08 -1.72 -14.33
CA ALA A 47 17.32 -0.96 -14.49
C ALA A 47 17.21 0.43 -13.84
N VAL A 48 16.07 1.12 -14.04
CA VAL A 48 15.78 2.42 -13.37
C VAL A 48 15.73 2.26 -11.84
N LEU A 49 15.07 1.22 -11.34
CA LEU A 49 14.92 0.97 -9.90
C LEU A 49 16.24 0.67 -9.21
N ASN A 50 17.07 -0.16 -9.84
CA ASN A 50 18.34 -0.62 -9.28
C ASN A 50 19.51 0.34 -9.57
N SER A 51 19.28 1.44 -10.28
CA SER A 51 20.30 2.44 -10.53
C SER A 51 20.77 3.05 -9.21
N SER A 52 22.08 2.97 -8.98
CA SER A 52 22.76 3.59 -7.84
C SER A 52 23.66 4.76 -8.25
N ASP A 53 23.49 5.23 -9.50
CA ASP A 53 24.28 6.31 -10.04
C ASP A 53 24.15 7.58 -9.20
N PHE A 54 25.24 8.34 -9.10
CA PHE A 54 25.29 9.56 -8.28
C PHE A 54 24.21 10.57 -8.70
N ASP A 55 23.96 10.72 -9.98
CA ASP A 55 22.94 11.63 -10.54
C ASP A 55 21.51 11.23 -10.13
N MET A 56 21.27 9.94 -9.83
CA MET A 56 19.96 9.43 -9.37
C MET A 56 19.75 9.64 -7.87
N GLN A 57 20.75 10.08 -7.11
CA GLN A 57 20.64 10.36 -5.66
C GLN A 57 20.08 11.77 -5.38
N CYS A 58 19.18 12.23 -6.23
CA CYS A 58 18.46 13.49 -6.09
C CYS A 58 16.95 13.23 -5.93
N ASP A 59 16.18 14.27 -5.56
CA ASP A 59 14.73 14.12 -5.38
C ASP A 59 14.02 13.70 -6.68
N GLU A 60 14.49 14.16 -7.83
CA GLU A 60 13.95 13.76 -9.14
C GLU A 60 14.24 12.29 -9.46
N GLY A 61 15.45 11.82 -9.18
CA GLY A 61 15.82 10.40 -9.32
C GLY A 61 14.96 9.51 -8.43
N TYR A 62 14.77 9.88 -7.16
CA TYR A 62 13.89 9.13 -6.26
C TYR A 62 12.41 9.15 -6.69
N ARG A 63 11.93 10.25 -7.29
CA ARG A 63 10.58 10.29 -7.87
C ARG A 63 10.44 9.39 -9.09
N LEU A 64 11.49 9.30 -9.90
CA LEU A 64 11.50 8.40 -11.06
C LEU A 64 11.50 6.94 -10.62
N GLN A 65 12.32 6.57 -9.64
CA GLN A 65 12.32 5.23 -9.04
C GLN A 65 10.96 4.89 -8.41
N GLU A 66 10.31 5.85 -7.73
CA GLU A 66 8.94 5.67 -7.19
C GLU A 66 7.94 5.37 -8.31
N LYS A 67 8.00 6.10 -9.44
CA LYS A 67 7.14 5.83 -10.60
C LYS A 67 7.42 4.44 -11.20
N ALA A 68 8.69 4.05 -11.30
CA ALA A 68 9.07 2.72 -11.79
C ALA A 68 8.52 1.60 -10.89
N ILE A 69 8.54 1.76 -9.56
CA ILE A 69 7.94 0.81 -8.61
C ILE A 69 6.43 0.64 -8.88
N TYR A 70 5.70 1.74 -9.11
CA TYR A 70 4.27 1.65 -9.38
C TYR A 70 3.98 0.94 -10.71
N GLU A 71 4.76 1.20 -11.76
CA GLU A 71 4.57 0.54 -13.06
C GLU A 71 4.92 -0.96 -13.00
N ILE A 72 6.01 -1.33 -12.33
CA ILE A 72 6.36 -2.73 -12.08
C ILE A 72 5.22 -3.43 -11.32
N GLY A 73 4.72 -2.78 -10.28
CA GLY A 73 3.59 -3.29 -9.51
C GLY A 73 2.32 -3.47 -10.34
N ASN A 74 1.99 -2.52 -11.22
CA ASN A 74 0.86 -2.61 -12.14
C ASN A 74 1.01 -3.76 -13.14
N ILE A 75 2.22 -3.98 -13.68
CA ILE A 75 2.49 -5.08 -14.59
C ILE A 75 2.27 -6.43 -13.89
N PHE A 76 2.80 -6.61 -12.67
CA PHE A 76 2.60 -7.84 -11.90
C PHE A 76 1.13 -8.05 -11.51
N ALA A 77 0.42 -6.99 -11.12
CA ALA A 77 -1.02 -7.06 -10.83
C ALA A 77 -1.83 -7.47 -12.07
N THR A 78 -1.50 -6.95 -13.26
CA THR A 78 -2.14 -7.32 -14.53
C THR A 78 -1.86 -8.77 -14.90
N ARG A 79 -0.66 -9.28 -14.57
CA ARG A 79 -0.27 -10.70 -14.76
C ARG A 79 -0.87 -11.61 -13.68
N LYS A 80 -1.51 -11.04 -12.65
CA LYS A 80 -2.03 -11.76 -11.47
C LYS A 80 -0.92 -12.49 -10.70
N ASP A 81 0.31 -12.01 -10.78
CA ASP A 81 1.46 -12.59 -10.10
C ASP A 81 1.64 -11.94 -8.71
N GLY A 82 0.95 -12.52 -7.72
CA GLY A 82 1.00 -12.04 -6.35
C GLY A 82 2.36 -12.28 -5.68
N GLU A 83 3.05 -13.37 -6.03
CA GLU A 83 4.37 -13.69 -5.46
C GLU A 83 5.44 -12.69 -5.91
N ALA A 84 5.41 -12.31 -7.20
CA ALA A 84 6.31 -11.27 -7.71
C ALA A 84 6.08 -9.92 -7.03
N LEU A 85 4.82 -9.55 -6.73
CA LEU A 85 4.49 -8.35 -5.95
C LEU A 85 5.06 -8.39 -4.53
N VAL A 86 4.95 -9.53 -3.86
CA VAL A 86 5.53 -9.73 -2.51
C VAL A 86 7.05 -9.61 -2.56
N LYS A 87 7.68 -10.24 -3.55
CA LYS A 87 9.13 -10.15 -3.75
C LYS A 87 9.56 -8.69 -3.99
N LEU A 88 8.87 -7.98 -4.88
CA LEU A 88 9.11 -6.55 -5.11
C LEU A 88 9.05 -5.75 -3.79
N MET A 89 8.03 -5.97 -2.96
CA MET A 89 7.89 -5.28 -1.67
C MET A 89 9.06 -5.56 -0.71
N LYS A 90 9.67 -6.72 -0.78
CA LYS A 90 10.87 -7.07 0.01
C LYS A 90 12.12 -6.41 -0.56
N ASP A 91 12.28 -6.45 -1.87
CA ASP A 91 13.47 -5.96 -2.57
C ASP A 91 13.60 -4.43 -2.49
N ILE A 92 12.48 -3.68 -2.41
CA ILE A 92 12.49 -2.22 -2.29
C ILE A 92 12.71 -1.70 -0.87
N ARG A 93 12.80 -2.55 0.16
CA ARG A 93 13.03 -2.10 1.56
C ARG A 93 14.27 -1.23 1.74
N PRO A 94 15.43 -1.53 1.13
CA PRO A 94 16.60 -0.66 1.22
C PRO A 94 16.37 0.74 0.65
N PHE A 95 15.51 0.86 -0.36
CA PHE A 95 15.14 2.15 -0.95
C PHE A 95 14.35 3.04 0.03
N PHE A 96 13.58 2.46 0.95
CA PHE A 96 12.78 3.21 1.91
C PHE A 96 13.61 4.02 2.93
N SER A 97 14.89 3.71 3.11
CA SER A 97 15.80 4.51 3.93
C SER A 97 16.21 5.82 3.26
N LYS A 98 16.13 5.89 1.92
CA LYS A 98 16.56 7.03 1.11
C LYS A 98 15.45 8.06 0.87
N ILE A 99 14.18 7.71 1.15
CA ILE A 99 13.02 8.53 0.86
C ILE A 99 12.26 8.96 2.14
N PRO A 100 11.49 10.06 2.09
CA PRO A 100 10.66 10.48 3.22
C PRO A 100 9.65 9.43 3.65
N LYS A 101 9.39 9.35 4.98
CA LYS A 101 8.44 8.37 5.56
C LYS A 101 7.04 8.42 4.93
N ALA A 102 6.57 9.59 4.53
CA ALA A 102 5.26 9.76 3.88
C ALA A 102 5.20 9.09 2.49
N ARG A 103 6.27 9.23 1.67
CA ARG A 103 6.37 8.54 0.38
C ARG A 103 6.43 7.03 0.56
N THR A 104 7.24 6.55 1.51
CA THR A 104 7.27 5.12 1.86
C THR A 104 5.88 4.58 2.18
N ALA A 105 5.13 5.29 3.04
CA ALA A 105 3.78 4.88 3.41
C ALA A 105 2.82 4.83 2.21
N LYS A 106 2.97 5.74 1.25
CA LYS A 106 2.18 5.75 0.01
C LYS A 106 2.53 4.54 -0.87
N ILE A 107 3.83 4.26 -1.08
CA ILE A 107 4.29 3.12 -1.89
C ILE A 107 3.76 1.81 -1.31
N VAL A 108 3.95 1.58 0.00
CA VAL A 108 3.50 0.35 0.65
C VAL A 108 1.99 0.17 0.51
N ARG A 109 1.19 1.23 0.74
CA ARG A 109 -0.28 1.16 0.57
C ARG A 109 -0.67 0.82 -0.87
N THR A 110 -0.10 1.52 -1.85
CA THR A 110 -0.41 1.28 -3.26
C THR A 110 -0.06 -0.16 -3.67
N LEU A 111 1.09 -0.67 -3.25
CA LEU A 111 1.47 -2.07 -3.55
C LEU A 111 0.53 -3.07 -2.87
N MET A 112 0.11 -2.80 -1.62
CA MET A 112 -0.89 -3.62 -0.93
C MET A 112 -2.25 -3.60 -1.64
N ASP A 113 -2.64 -2.47 -2.23
CA ASP A 113 -3.87 -2.36 -3.02
C ASP A 113 -3.76 -3.12 -4.35
N LEU A 114 -2.55 -3.17 -4.94
CA LEU A 114 -2.29 -4.00 -6.11
C LEU A 114 -2.35 -5.50 -5.80
N VAL A 115 -1.82 -5.93 -4.64
CA VAL A 115 -1.95 -7.32 -4.18
C VAL A 115 -3.44 -7.69 -3.98
N ALA A 116 -4.27 -6.76 -3.49
CA ALA A 116 -5.69 -6.99 -3.30
C ALA A 116 -6.48 -7.15 -4.62
N LYS A 117 -5.96 -6.63 -5.73
CA LYS A 117 -6.57 -6.85 -7.07
C LYS A 117 -6.32 -8.23 -7.64
N VAL A 118 -5.36 -8.98 -7.09
CA VAL A 118 -5.10 -10.37 -7.51
C VAL A 118 -6.20 -11.28 -6.96
N PRO A 119 -6.88 -12.08 -7.78
CA PRO A 119 -7.91 -13.01 -7.32
C PRO A 119 -7.34 -14.01 -6.29
N ASP A 120 -8.16 -14.45 -5.35
CA ASP A 120 -7.83 -15.45 -4.32
C ASP A 120 -6.57 -15.15 -3.50
N SER A 121 -6.25 -13.87 -3.32
CA SER A 121 -5.02 -13.42 -2.66
C SER A 121 -5.15 -13.15 -1.17
N VAL A 122 -6.25 -13.54 -0.50
CA VAL A 122 -6.51 -13.18 0.90
C VAL A 122 -5.43 -13.71 1.84
N GLU A 123 -5.04 -14.97 1.70
CA GLU A 123 -3.95 -15.55 2.49
C GLU A 123 -2.61 -14.85 2.23
N LEU A 124 -2.33 -14.54 0.96
CA LEU A 124 -1.15 -13.79 0.56
C LEU A 124 -1.16 -12.39 1.17
N GLN A 125 -2.29 -11.68 1.11
CA GLN A 125 -2.47 -10.37 1.74
C GLN A 125 -2.23 -10.43 3.25
N LEU A 126 -2.75 -11.47 3.94
CA LEU A 126 -2.54 -11.68 5.37
C LEU A 126 -1.05 -11.87 5.70
N SER A 127 -0.36 -12.71 4.92
CA SER A 127 1.08 -12.96 5.09
C SER A 127 1.88 -11.68 4.93
N VAL A 128 1.65 -10.95 3.82
CA VAL A 128 2.35 -9.70 3.51
C VAL A 128 2.05 -8.61 4.53
N CYS A 129 0.79 -8.47 4.95
CA CYS A 129 0.42 -7.53 6.02
C CYS A 129 1.20 -7.80 7.30
N LYS A 130 1.28 -9.06 7.75
CA LYS A 130 2.03 -9.44 8.96
C LYS A 130 3.51 -9.11 8.83
N GLU A 131 4.13 -9.44 7.69
CA GLU A 131 5.53 -9.11 7.43
C GLU A 131 5.78 -7.59 7.42
N CYS A 132 4.89 -6.82 6.79
CA CYS A 132 4.99 -5.36 6.76
C CYS A 132 4.80 -4.74 8.14
N VAL A 133 3.90 -5.27 8.96
CA VAL A 133 3.70 -4.83 10.36
C VAL A 133 4.97 -5.10 11.18
N ALA A 134 5.56 -6.28 11.07
CA ALA A 134 6.81 -6.62 11.75
C ALA A 134 7.96 -5.69 11.33
N TRP A 135 8.10 -5.41 10.05
CA TRP A 135 9.06 -4.44 9.54
C TRP A 135 8.80 -3.02 10.07
N CYS A 136 7.54 -2.56 10.09
CA CYS A 136 7.18 -1.25 10.64
C CYS A 136 7.52 -1.11 12.13
N LEU A 137 7.41 -2.20 12.92
CA LEU A 137 7.82 -2.22 14.33
C LEU A 137 9.33 -2.03 14.47
N GLN A 138 10.13 -2.72 13.67
CA GLN A 138 11.59 -2.58 13.67
C GLN A 138 12.04 -1.16 13.30
N GLU A 139 11.41 -0.58 12.28
CA GLU A 139 11.71 0.76 11.76
C GLU A 139 11.02 1.90 12.54
N LYS A 140 10.28 1.58 13.62
CA LYS A 140 9.52 2.55 14.44
C LYS A 140 8.59 3.46 13.60
N ARG A 141 7.88 2.87 12.62
CA ARG A 141 6.95 3.56 11.73
C ARG A 141 5.50 3.40 12.21
N THR A 142 5.16 4.05 13.32
CA THR A 142 3.89 3.86 14.04
C THR A 142 2.66 4.10 13.17
N PHE A 143 2.57 5.23 12.45
CA PHE A 143 1.40 5.54 11.63
C PHE A 143 1.15 4.53 10.50
N LEU A 144 2.23 4.08 9.83
CA LEU A 144 2.10 3.07 8.78
C LEU A 144 1.68 1.73 9.38
N ARG A 145 2.26 1.34 10.51
CA ARG A 145 1.91 0.12 11.26
C ARG A 145 0.42 0.08 11.57
N GLN A 146 -0.12 1.13 12.18
CA GLN A 146 -1.53 1.20 12.57
C GLN A 146 -2.48 1.04 11.38
N ARG A 147 -2.17 1.67 10.25
CA ARG A 147 -2.96 1.51 9.02
C ARG A 147 -2.88 0.09 8.46
N LEU A 148 -1.72 -0.54 8.50
CA LEU A 148 -1.56 -1.93 8.07
C LEU A 148 -2.26 -2.91 9.03
N GLU A 149 -2.22 -2.65 10.34
CA GLU A 149 -2.94 -3.45 11.33
C GLU A 149 -4.47 -3.31 11.17
N THR A 150 -4.98 -2.12 10.85
CA THR A 150 -6.40 -1.93 10.51
C THR A 150 -6.80 -2.74 9.28
N ARG A 151 -5.95 -2.74 8.24
CA ARG A 151 -6.17 -3.60 7.07
C ARG A 151 -6.12 -5.09 7.43
N LEU A 152 -5.18 -5.50 8.27
CA LEU A 152 -5.06 -6.87 8.76
C LEU A 152 -6.34 -7.32 9.46
N VAL A 153 -6.95 -6.47 10.29
CA VAL A 153 -8.22 -6.76 10.96
C VAL A 153 -9.36 -6.98 9.96
N ARG A 154 -9.46 -6.15 8.91
CA ARG A 154 -10.46 -6.35 7.84
C ARG A 154 -10.26 -7.69 7.12
N LEU A 155 -9.02 -8.08 6.84
CA LEU A 155 -8.71 -9.39 6.24
C LEU A 155 -9.05 -10.55 7.19
N GLN A 156 -8.80 -10.40 8.50
CA GLN A 156 -9.19 -11.40 9.51
C GLN A 156 -10.71 -11.57 9.60
N LEU A 157 -11.48 -10.47 9.43
CA LEU A 157 -12.93 -10.54 9.34
C LEU A 157 -13.38 -11.37 8.13
N GLN A 158 -12.77 -11.18 6.96
CA GLN A 158 -13.06 -11.96 5.76
C GLN A 158 -12.74 -13.45 5.96
N GLU A 159 -11.65 -13.76 6.67
CA GLU A 159 -11.23 -15.11 7.04
C GLU A 159 -12.00 -15.71 8.24
N LYS A 160 -13.01 -15.01 8.73
CA LYS A 160 -13.82 -15.44 9.90
C LYS A 160 -13.03 -15.63 11.21
N LYS A 161 -11.85 -14.97 11.32
CA LYS A 161 -10.99 -15.01 12.53
C LYS A 161 -11.39 -13.90 13.51
N TYR A 162 -12.65 -13.93 13.99
CA TYR A 162 -13.27 -12.83 14.74
C TYR A 162 -12.60 -12.54 16.08
N VAL A 163 -12.15 -13.58 16.80
CA VAL A 163 -11.53 -13.41 18.12
C VAL A 163 -10.20 -12.66 18.02
N ASP A 164 -9.38 -13.01 17.04
CA ASP A 164 -8.09 -12.34 16.81
C ASP A 164 -8.31 -10.90 16.33
N ALA A 165 -9.30 -10.69 15.46
CA ALA A 165 -9.69 -9.36 15.00
C ALA A 165 -10.11 -8.47 16.18
N LEU A 166 -10.96 -8.94 17.11
CA LEU A 166 -11.41 -8.16 18.25
C LEU A 166 -10.27 -7.79 19.21
N LYS A 167 -9.34 -8.73 19.49
CA LYS A 167 -8.17 -8.43 20.31
C LYS A 167 -7.34 -7.31 19.70
N LYS A 168 -7.08 -7.41 18.41
CA LYS A 168 -6.28 -6.41 17.70
C LYS A 168 -6.99 -5.05 17.61
N ILE A 169 -8.33 -5.04 17.42
CA ILE A 169 -9.15 -3.82 17.45
C ILE A 169 -9.00 -3.10 18.80
N GLN A 170 -9.11 -3.83 19.91
CA GLN A 170 -9.02 -3.23 21.23
C GLN A 170 -7.66 -2.56 21.47
N GLU A 171 -6.57 -3.21 21.07
CA GLU A 171 -5.22 -2.64 21.13
C GLU A 171 -5.11 -1.36 20.27
N LEU A 172 -5.58 -1.43 19.02
CA LEU A 172 -5.53 -0.31 18.06
C LEU A 172 -6.35 0.89 18.54
N VAL A 173 -7.56 0.68 19.03
CA VAL A 173 -8.43 1.76 19.55
C VAL A 173 -7.75 2.51 20.68
N LEU A 174 -7.08 1.81 21.61
CA LEU A 174 -6.38 2.44 22.72
C LEU A 174 -5.18 3.27 22.26
N GLU A 175 -4.44 2.79 21.26
CA GLU A 175 -3.30 3.51 20.72
C GLU A 175 -3.72 4.71 19.88
N VAL A 176 -4.68 4.52 18.96
CA VAL A 176 -5.09 5.55 17.99
C VAL A 176 -5.88 6.67 18.68
N LYS A 177 -6.64 6.38 19.74
CA LYS A 177 -7.26 7.41 20.59
C LYS A 177 -6.25 8.36 21.23
N LYS A 178 -5.06 7.87 21.60
CA LYS A 178 -4.00 8.74 22.16
C LYS A 178 -3.41 9.70 21.13
N LEU A 179 -3.49 9.34 19.85
CA LEU A 179 -2.98 10.14 18.73
C LEU A 179 -4.05 11.05 18.10
N ASP A 180 -5.32 10.87 18.48
CA ASP A 180 -6.51 11.55 17.94
C ASP A 180 -6.62 11.46 16.40
N ASP A 181 -6.19 10.34 15.80
CA ASP A 181 -6.39 10.08 14.36
C ASP A 181 -7.83 9.65 14.10
N LYS A 182 -8.73 10.63 14.00
CA LYS A 182 -10.17 10.41 13.82
C LYS A 182 -10.52 9.64 12.55
N PRO A 183 -9.90 9.90 11.38
CA PRO A 183 -10.14 9.09 10.18
C PRO A 183 -9.88 7.60 10.42
N LEU A 184 -8.76 7.27 11.07
CA LEU A 184 -8.42 5.88 11.36
C LEU A 184 -9.34 5.27 12.40
N LEU A 185 -9.77 6.06 13.42
CA LEU A 185 -10.76 5.61 14.40
C LEU A 185 -12.10 5.26 13.76
N VAL A 186 -12.55 6.03 12.76
CA VAL A 186 -13.76 5.71 11.98
C VAL A 186 -13.63 4.33 11.35
N GLU A 187 -12.55 4.08 10.61
CA GLU A 187 -12.31 2.79 9.96
C GLU A 187 -12.29 1.61 10.94
N ILE A 188 -11.63 1.79 12.09
CA ILE A 188 -11.52 0.75 13.12
C ILE A 188 -12.89 0.47 13.74
N HIS A 189 -13.65 1.50 14.14
CA HIS A 189 -14.95 1.32 14.76
C HIS A 189 -16.02 0.79 13.80
N VAL A 190 -15.95 1.10 12.51
CA VAL A 190 -16.77 0.50 11.46
C VAL A 190 -16.51 -1.02 11.39
N THR A 191 -15.23 -1.42 11.35
CA THR A 191 -14.86 -2.83 11.34
C THR A 191 -15.24 -3.53 12.66
N GLU A 192 -15.11 -2.86 13.80
CA GLU A 192 -15.55 -3.36 15.12
C GLU A 192 -17.06 -3.66 15.12
N ALA A 193 -17.86 -2.73 14.56
CA ALA A 193 -19.30 -2.91 14.45
C ALA A 193 -19.65 -4.13 13.58
N GLN A 194 -18.96 -4.31 12.45
CA GLN A 194 -19.13 -5.47 11.57
C GLN A 194 -18.80 -6.79 12.28
N VAL A 195 -17.68 -6.85 13.01
CA VAL A 195 -17.29 -8.06 13.75
C VAL A 195 -18.33 -8.39 14.84
N HIS A 196 -18.78 -7.40 15.62
CA HIS A 196 -19.79 -7.63 16.65
C HIS A 196 -21.15 -8.02 16.06
N HIS A 197 -21.53 -7.46 14.91
CA HIS A 197 -22.75 -7.84 14.20
C HIS A 197 -22.71 -9.30 13.77
N VAL A 198 -21.63 -9.75 13.11
CA VAL A 198 -21.46 -11.17 12.71
C VAL A 198 -21.47 -12.13 13.90
N LEU A 199 -21.00 -11.68 15.05
CA LEU A 199 -21.07 -12.44 16.31
C LEU A 199 -22.43 -12.32 17.04
N SER A 200 -23.44 -11.71 16.39
CA SER A 200 -24.78 -11.48 16.95
C SER A 200 -24.77 -10.67 18.26
N ASN A 201 -23.72 -9.88 18.49
CA ASN A 201 -23.62 -9.00 19.65
C ASN A 201 -24.10 -7.59 19.30
N ILE A 202 -25.42 -7.47 19.08
CA ILE A 202 -26.06 -6.23 18.64
C ILE A 202 -25.80 -5.04 19.55
N PRO A 203 -25.85 -5.14 20.91
CA PRO A 203 -25.55 -3.99 21.78
C PRO A 203 -24.14 -3.43 21.56
N LYS A 204 -23.13 -4.28 21.42
CA LYS A 204 -21.76 -3.83 21.16
C LYS A 204 -21.59 -3.31 19.75
N ALA A 205 -22.24 -3.91 18.76
CA ALA A 205 -22.25 -3.43 17.40
C ALA A 205 -22.82 -2.00 17.31
N LYS A 206 -23.94 -1.73 17.98
CA LYS A 206 -24.55 -0.38 18.08
C LYS A 206 -23.64 0.62 18.79
N ALA A 207 -22.95 0.22 19.84
CA ALA A 207 -21.99 1.07 20.56
C ALA A 207 -20.80 1.45 19.67
N ALA A 208 -20.21 0.47 18.97
CA ALA A 208 -19.10 0.70 18.03
C ALA A 208 -19.54 1.60 16.85
N LEU A 209 -20.72 1.37 16.29
CA LEU A 209 -21.28 2.21 15.23
C LEU A 209 -21.51 3.68 15.69
N THR A 210 -21.98 3.87 16.93
CA THR A 210 -22.14 5.19 17.53
C THR A 210 -20.79 5.90 17.67
N ALA A 211 -19.76 5.18 18.10
CA ALA A 211 -18.40 5.70 18.17
C ALA A 211 -17.85 6.07 16.78
N ALA A 212 -18.11 5.23 15.76
CA ALA A 212 -17.76 5.56 14.36
C ALA A 212 -18.42 6.85 13.90
N ARG A 213 -19.74 6.99 14.08
CA ARG A 213 -20.51 8.20 13.71
C ARG A 213 -20.02 9.44 14.45
N THR A 214 -19.72 9.32 15.74
CA THR A 214 -19.20 10.46 16.53
C THR A 214 -17.88 10.98 15.97
N ASN A 215 -16.96 10.08 15.63
CA ASN A 215 -15.69 10.46 15.01
C ASN A 215 -15.88 11.00 13.59
N ALA A 216 -16.78 10.40 12.79
CA ALA A 216 -17.09 10.82 11.43
C ALA A 216 -17.67 12.24 11.38
N ASN A 217 -18.58 12.58 12.31
CA ASN A 217 -19.19 13.90 12.40
C ASN A 217 -18.20 15.01 12.77
N ALA A 218 -17.05 14.67 13.35
CA ALA A 218 -16.03 15.62 13.75
C ALA A 218 -15.01 15.95 12.63
N ILE A 219 -15.12 15.31 11.47
CA ILE A 219 -14.19 15.44 10.35
C ILE A 219 -14.96 15.44 9.02
N TYR A 220 -14.28 15.83 7.94
CA TYR A 220 -14.80 15.55 6.60
C TYR A 220 -14.54 14.07 6.26
N VAL A 221 -15.60 13.32 6.00
CA VAL A 221 -15.56 11.91 5.61
C VAL A 221 -15.93 11.79 4.14
N ALA A 222 -15.20 10.93 3.42
CA ALA A 222 -15.51 10.62 2.03
C ALA A 222 -16.92 9.99 1.92
N PRO A 223 -17.70 10.30 0.86
CA PRO A 223 -19.05 9.75 0.68
C PRO A 223 -19.12 8.23 0.74
N GLU A 224 -18.07 7.54 0.28
CA GLU A 224 -17.96 6.08 0.34
C GLU A 224 -17.93 5.55 1.78
N THR A 225 -17.13 6.18 2.64
CA THR A 225 -17.06 5.81 4.06
C THR A 225 -18.35 6.14 4.80
N GLN A 226 -19.00 7.27 4.46
CA GLN A 226 -20.31 7.61 5.02
C GLN A 226 -21.37 6.58 4.62
N ALA A 227 -21.38 6.17 3.35
CA ALA A 227 -22.29 5.13 2.87
C ALA A 227 -22.06 3.79 3.58
N GLU A 228 -20.80 3.41 3.84
CA GLU A 228 -20.45 2.20 4.61
C GLU A 228 -21.03 2.25 6.03
N ILE A 229 -20.88 3.39 6.73
CA ILE A 229 -21.45 3.60 8.07
C ILE A 229 -22.97 3.46 8.05
N ASP A 230 -23.65 4.04 7.06
CA ASP A 230 -25.09 4.04 6.97
C ASP A 230 -25.65 2.66 6.59
N MET A 231 -24.96 1.93 5.69
CA MET A 231 -25.32 0.55 5.36
C MET A 231 -25.22 -0.37 6.57
N ILE A 232 -24.13 -0.30 7.33
CA ILE A 232 -23.95 -1.09 8.56
C ILE A 232 -25.01 -0.70 9.58
N GLY A 233 -25.33 0.60 9.67
CA GLY A 233 -26.40 1.10 10.54
C GLY A 233 -27.77 0.54 10.16
N GLY A 234 -28.06 0.44 8.87
CA GLY A 234 -29.27 -0.19 8.36
C GLY A 234 -29.36 -1.69 8.73
N THR A 235 -28.29 -2.45 8.47
CA THR A 235 -28.23 -3.88 8.83
C THR A 235 -28.41 -4.14 10.32
N ILE A 236 -27.66 -3.44 11.18
CA ILE A 236 -27.74 -3.61 12.65
C ILE A 236 -29.11 -3.21 13.23
N ASN A 237 -29.87 -2.33 12.56
CA ASN A 237 -31.19 -1.92 13.01
C ASN A 237 -32.32 -2.81 12.45
N ALA A 238 -32.05 -3.58 11.38
CA ALA A 238 -33.00 -4.53 10.81
C ALA A 238 -33.07 -5.85 11.59
N ASP A 239 -31.97 -6.18 12.33
CA ASP A 239 -31.85 -7.34 13.22
C ASP A 239 -32.29 -6.99 14.65
#